data_8d06fe2ffccc1073a82fe65b16d24e22
#
_entry.id   8d06fe2ffccc1073a82fe65b16d24e22
#
_cell.length_a   1.000
_cell.length_b   1.000
_cell.length_c   1.000
_cell.angle_alpha   90.00
_cell.angle_beta   90.00
_cell.angle_gamma   90.00
#
_symmetry.space_group_name_H-M   'P 1'
#
loop_
_entity.id
_entity.type
_entity.pdbx_description
1 polymer ?
#
loop_
_entity_poly.entity_id
_entity_poly.type
_entity_poly.pdbx_seq_one_letter_code
_entity_poly.pdbx_strand_id
1 'polypeptide(L)'
;KGIDDMAQHYLAQEGILAVRRAKKSDIKALSRATGARIVSNIDDITADDLGFAGSVTEKELAGDDHIYVEEVEDAKAVTLILRGGTEHVVDEVERAIEDALGVVAATLEDGKVLPGGGSPETELSLGLRDYADSVGGREQLAVEAFADAIDVIPRTLAENAGLDPIDSLVELRSQHDAGDNAVGLNAYTGEVSDMSDEAVEPLRVKTQAVESATEAAVMILRIDDVIAAGDLKG
;
A
#
# COMPACT_ATOMS: atom_id res chain seq x y z
N LYS A 1 -29.80 3.37 -5.73
CA LYS A 1 -30.97 3.94 -6.42
C LYS A 1 -31.76 4.84 -5.48
N GLY A 2 -32.69 5.67 -6.00
CA GLY A 2 -33.61 6.43 -5.19
C GLY A 2 -34.70 5.54 -4.62
N ILE A 3 -35.36 6.04 -3.58
CA ILE A 3 -36.61 5.48 -3.02
C ILE A 3 -37.64 6.55 -3.19
N ASP A 4 -38.82 6.19 -3.70
CA ASP A 4 -39.94 7.08 -3.88
C ASP A 4 -40.45 7.64 -2.53
N ASP A 5 -40.91 8.89 -2.50
CA ASP A 5 -41.31 9.55 -1.25
C ASP A 5 -42.48 8.86 -0.55
N MET A 6 -43.43 8.31 -1.33
CA MET A 6 -44.54 7.52 -0.78
C MET A 6 -44.03 6.21 -0.18
N ALA A 7 -43.04 5.56 -0.81
CA ALA A 7 -42.41 4.35 -0.27
C ALA A 7 -41.65 4.65 1.04
N GLN A 8 -40.97 5.78 1.11
CA GLN A 8 -40.28 6.21 2.37
C GLN A 8 -41.31 6.44 3.49
N HIS A 9 -42.44 7.04 3.19
CA HIS A 9 -43.49 7.27 4.17
C HIS A 9 -44.04 5.94 4.74
N TYR A 10 -44.31 4.96 3.89
CA TYR A 10 -44.80 3.65 4.35
C TYR A 10 -43.73 2.89 5.15
N LEU A 11 -42.47 2.93 4.72
CA LEU A 11 -41.37 2.31 5.45
C LEU A 11 -41.22 2.93 6.85
N ALA A 12 -41.31 4.26 6.95
CA ALA A 12 -41.25 4.96 8.22
C ALA A 12 -42.44 4.63 9.15
N GLN A 13 -43.65 4.44 8.61
CA GLN A 13 -44.82 4.01 9.38
C GLN A 13 -44.64 2.61 9.99
N GLU A 14 -43.98 1.72 9.24
CA GLU A 14 -43.67 0.36 9.70
C GLU A 14 -42.37 0.30 10.56
N GLY A 15 -41.75 1.44 10.88
CA GLY A 15 -40.49 1.51 11.66
C GLY A 15 -39.28 0.97 10.94
N ILE A 16 -39.31 0.92 9.61
CA ILE A 16 -38.21 0.42 8.79
C ILE A 16 -37.32 1.58 8.37
N LEU A 17 -36.04 1.55 8.79
CA LEU A 17 -35.03 2.48 8.31
C LEU A 17 -34.69 2.22 6.84
N ALA A 18 -34.77 3.27 6.02
CA ALA A 18 -34.48 3.17 4.60
C ALA A 18 -33.45 4.21 4.18
N VAL A 19 -32.38 3.76 3.52
CA VAL A 19 -31.28 4.62 3.04
C VAL A 19 -31.29 4.70 1.53
N ARG A 20 -31.44 5.91 1.01
CA ARG A 20 -31.42 6.17 -0.43
C ARG A 20 -30.00 6.54 -0.89
N ARG A 21 -29.69 6.22 -2.16
CA ARG A 21 -28.45 6.60 -2.84
C ARG A 21 -27.17 6.06 -2.18
N ALA A 22 -27.25 4.99 -1.38
CA ALA A 22 -26.07 4.33 -0.84
C ALA A 22 -25.12 3.90 -1.97
N LYS A 23 -23.83 4.06 -1.74
CA LYS A 23 -22.78 3.63 -2.70
C LYS A 23 -22.79 2.12 -2.84
N LYS A 24 -22.44 1.62 -4.03
CA LYS A 24 -22.39 0.17 -4.30
C LYS A 24 -21.34 -0.54 -3.45
N SER A 25 -20.23 0.14 -3.13
CA SER A 25 -19.20 -0.34 -2.21
C SER A 25 -19.77 -0.61 -0.82
N ASP A 26 -20.54 0.34 -0.29
CA ASP A 26 -21.09 0.28 1.07
C ASP A 26 -22.13 -0.83 1.18
N ILE A 27 -22.97 -1.00 0.15
CA ILE A 27 -23.94 -2.10 0.09
C ILE A 27 -23.21 -3.46 0.07
N LYS A 28 -22.10 -3.58 -0.66
CA LYS A 28 -21.29 -4.81 -0.66
C LYS A 28 -20.63 -5.06 0.71
N ALA A 29 -20.12 -4.00 1.36
CA ALA A 29 -19.53 -4.10 2.68
C ALA A 29 -20.59 -4.52 3.72
N LEU A 30 -21.77 -3.92 3.70
CA LEU A 30 -22.90 -4.29 4.55
C LEU A 30 -23.33 -5.75 4.33
N SER A 31 -23.45 -6.18 3.08
CA SER A 31 -23.77 -7.57 2.75
C SER A 31 -22.75 -8.55 3.36
N ARG A 32 -21.48 -8.23 3.28
CA ARG A 32 -20.40 -9.06 3.88
C ARG A 32 -20.42 -9.01 5.40
N ALA A 33 -20.69 -7.84 5.99
CA ALA A 33 -20.74 -7.67 7.43
C ALA A 33 -21.93 -8.40 8.04
N THR A 34 -23.14 -8.19 7.53
CA THR A 34 -24.41 -8.66 8.13
C THR A 34 -24.84 -10.05 7.64
N GLY A 35 -24.22 -10.57 6.56
CA GLY A 35 -24.67 -11.80 5.91
C GLY A 35 -25.88 -11.60 4.97
N ALA A 36 -26.42 -10.38 4.86
CA ALA A 36 -27.53 -10.09 3.96
C ALA A 36 -27.15 -10.27 2.48
N ARG A 37 -28.09 -10.71 1.65
CA ARG A 37 -27.90 -10.84 0.20
C ARG A 37 -28.40 -9.61 -0.53
N ILE A 38 -27.66 -9.20 -1.56
CA ILE A 38 -28.06 -8.08 -2.41
C ILE A 38 -29.05 -8.60 -3.44
N VAL A 39 -30.29 -8.11 -3.37
CA VAL A 39 -31.36 -8.42 -4.31
C VAL A 39 -31.67 -7.21 -5.18
N SER A 40 -32.06 -7.46 -6.42
CA SER A 40 -32.37 -6.40 -7.41
C SER A 40 -33.85 -6.08 -7.50
N ASN A 41 -34.72 -7.02 -7.16
CA ASN A 41 -36.16 -6.90 -7.19
C ASN A 41 -36.73 -7.21 -5.80
N ILE A 42 -37.64 -6.38 -5.34
CA ILE A 42 -38.27 -6.51 -4.02
C ILE A 42 -39.15 -7.77 -3.94
N ASP A 43 -39.77 -8.17 -5.03
CA ASP A 43 -40.66 -9.35 -5.07
C ASP A 43 -39.89 -10.67 -4.88
N ASP A 44 -38.56 -10.65 -5.08
CA ASP A 44 -37.71 -11.83 -4.95
C ASP A 44 -37.09 -11.96 -3.53
N ILE A 45 -37.39 -11.04 -2.59
CA ILE A 45 -36.84 -11.04 -1.23
C ILE A 45 -37.46 -12.19 -0.43
N THR A 46 -36.60 -13.01 0.13
CA THR A 46 -36.99 -14.10 1.04
C THR A 46 -36.33 -13.91 2.41
N ALA A 47 -36.74 -14.68 3.41
CA ALA A 47 -36.13 -14.64 4.72
C ALA A 47 -34.64 -15.02 4.70
N ASP A 48 -34.20 -15.83 3.73
CA ASP A 48 -32.83 -16.27 3.56
C ASP A 48 -31.90 -15.13 3.00
N ASP A 49 -32.49 -14.05 2.52
CA ASP A 49 -31.75 -12.89 2.02
C ASP A 49 -31.50 -11.84 3.09
N LEU A 50 -32.09 -12.01 4.27
CA LEU A 50 -31.92 -11.11 5.39
C LEU A 50 -30.60 -11.36 6.11
N GLY A 51 -29.98 -10.28 6.57
CA GLY A 51 -28.82 -10.33 7.45
C GLY A 51 -29.22 -9.99 8.88
N PHE A 52 -28.24 -9.97 9.77
CA PHE A 52 -28.43 -9.61 11.16
C PHE A 52 -27.48 -8.50 11.59
N ALA A 53 -27.99 -7.58 12.43
CA ALA A 53 -27.21 -6.62 13.18
C ALA A 53 -27.90 -6.41 14.54
N GLY A 54 -27.12 -6.32 15.60
CA GLY A 54 -27.65 -6.09 16.93
C GLY A 54 -28.18 -4.67 17.11
N SER A 55 -27.60 -3.70 16.40
CA SER A 55 -27.99 -2.30 16.47
C SER A 55 -27.82 -1.61 15.13
N VAL A 56 -28.81 -0.78 14.76
CA VAL A 56 -28.73 0.16 13.63
C VAL A 56 -29.16 1.53 14.13
N THR A 57 -28.23 2.48 14.14
CA THR A 57 -28.47 3.81 14.69
C THR A 57 -28.02 4.90 13.73
N GLU A 58 -28.69 6.05 13.77
CA GLU A 58 -28.28 7.27 13.09
C GLU A 58 -27.56 8.18 14.09
N LYS A 59 -26.37 8.67 13.73
CA LYS A 59 -25.57 9.57 14.57
C LYS A 59 -25.02 10.69 13.68
N GLU A 60 -25.13 11.92 14.14
CA GLU A 60 -24.49 13.06 13.52
C GLU A 60 -22.99 13.08 13.84
N LEU A 61 -22.15 13.17 12.82
CA LEU A 61 -20.72 13.28 12.94
C LEU A 61 -20.21 14.38 12.02
N ALA A 62 -19.56 15.40 12.57
CA ALA A 62 -19.02 16.54 11.84
C ALA A 62 -20.04 17.32 10.99
N GLY A 63 -21.33 17.27 11.36
CA GLY A 63 -22.42 17.95 10.66
C GLY A 63 -23.14 17.11 9.59
N ASP A 64 -22.69 15.88 9.39
CA ASP A 64 -23.31 14.91 8.50
C ASP A 64 -23.95 13.73 9.26
N ASP A 65 -25.09 13.26 8.77
CA ASP A 65 -25.78 12.10 9.34
C ASP A 65 -25.17 10.80 8.83
N HIS A 66 -24.73 9.97 9.78
CA HIS A 66 -24.13 8.67 9.51
C HIS A 66 -24.99 7.55 10.10
N ILE A 67 -25.08 6.45 9.37
CA ILE A 67 -25.78 5.25 9.83
C ILE A 67 -24.75 4.25 10.32
N TYR A 68 -24.88 3.86 11.59
CA TYR A 68 -24.04 2.86 12.24
C TYR A 68 -24.78 1.53 12.28
N VAL A 69 -24.13 0.49 11.78
CA VAL A 69 -24.58 -0.90 11.87
C VAL A 69 -23.58 -1.61 12.77
N GLU A 70 -24.01 -1.94 13.98
CA GLU A 70 -23.13 -2.39 15.08
C GLU A 70 -23.60 -3.75 15.62
N GLU A 71 -22.74 -4.39 16.43
CA GLU A 71 -23.05 -5.67 17.09
C GLU A 71 -23.36 -6.79 16.10
N VAL A 72 -22.53 -6.92 15.06
CA VAL A 72 -22.64 -7.99 14.09
C VAL A 72 -21.65 -9.10 14.45
N GLU A 73 -22.15 -10.29 14.71
CA GLU A 73 -21.31 -11.46 14.96
C GLU A 73 -20.60 -11.91 13.69
N ASP A 74 -19.32 -12.29 13.80
CA ASP A 74 -18.48 -12.76 12.68
C ASP A 74 -18.46 -11.83 11.45
N ALA A 75 -18.49 -10.51 11.69
CA ALA A 75 -18.47 -9.52 10.63
C ALA A 75 -17.23 -9.66 9.72
N LYS A 76 -17.45 -9.95 8.45
CA LYS A 76 -16.39 -10.10 7.43
C LYS A 76 -15.98 -8.77 6.77
N ALA A 77 -16.50 -7.67 7.25
CA ALA A 77 -16.15 -6.31 6.86
C ALA A 77 -16.31 -5.39 8.06
N VAL A 78 -15.36 -4.46 8.21
CA VAL A 78 -15.38 -3.42 9.24
C VAL A 78 -15.10 -2.08 8.59
N THR A 79 -15.56 -1.00 9.23
CA THR A 79 -15.28 0.38 8.80
C THR A 79 -14.36 1.03 9.82
N LEU A 80 -13.28 1.62 9.35
CA LEU A 80 -12.39 2.47 10.13
C LEU A 80 -12.79 3.92 9.94
N ILE A 81 -13.08 4.63 11.02
CA ILE A 81 -13.36 6.07 10.99
C ILE A 81 -12.09 6.80 11.38
N LEU A 82 -11.50 7.52 10.41
CA LEU A 82 -10.29 8.30 10.61
C LEU A 82 -10.67 9.73 10.98
N ARG A 83 -9.99 10.28 11.97
CA ARG A 83 -10.23 11.64 12.45
C ARG A 83 -8.92 12.40 12.48
N GLY A 84 -8.93 13.66 12.06
CA GLY A 84 -7.79 14.56 12.09
C GLY A 84 -8.21 16.00 12.30
N GLY A 85 -7.28 16.84 12.67
CA GLY A 85 -7.52 18.28 12.86
C GLY A 85 -7.75 19.06 11.56
N THR A 86 -7.31 18.51 10.43
CA THR A 86 -7.49 19.06 9.08
C THR A 86 -7.70 17.94 8.07
N GLU A 87 -8.29 18.24 6.91
CA GLU A 87 -8.48 17.32 5.80
C GLU A 87 -7.15 16.70 5.34
N HIS A 88 -6.09 17.50 5.20
CA HIS A 88 -4.76 17.00 4.83
C HIS A 88 -4.19 15.96 5.80
N VAL A 89 -4.45 16.11 7.11
CA VAL A 89 -4.03 15.13 8.12
C VAL A 89 -4.83 13.84 7.97
N VAL A 90 -6.13 13.93 7.69
CA VAL A 90 -6.97 12.74 7.46
C VAL A 90 -6.53 12.00 6.20
N ASP A 91 -6.30 12.71 5.10
CA ASP A 91 -5.83 12.13 3.84
C ASP A 91 -4.48 11.40 3.99
N GLU A 92 -3.57 11.97 4.80
CA GLU A 92 -2.28 11.34 5.07
C GLU A 92 -2.41 10.07 5.92
N VAL A 93 -3.27 10.11 6.95
CA VAL A 93 -3.55 8.92 7.78
C VAL A 93 -4.24 7.84 6.95
N GLU A 94 -5.19 8.21 6.07
CA GLU A 94 -5.85 7.27 5.17
C GLU A 94 -4.84 6.56 4.28
N ARG A 95 -3.94 7.33 3.62
CA ARG A 95 -2.88 6.77 2.78
C ARG A 95 -1.96 5.84 3.55
N ALA A 96 -1.51 6.25 4.74
CA ALA A 96 -0.63 5.43 5.57
C ALA A 96 -1.28 4.11 6.00
N ILE A 97 -2.58 4.11 6.28
CA ILE A 97 -3.32 2.89 6.62
C ILE A 97 -3.51 2.00 5.39
N GLU A 98 -3.86 2.58 4.22
CA GLU A 98 -3.97 1.83 2.97
C GLU A 98 -2.66 1.15 2.59
N ASP A 99 -1.53 1.86 2.70
CA ASP A 99 -0.20 1.33 2.45
C ASP A 99 0.14 0.20 3.43
N ALA A 100 -0.11 0.38 4.73
CA ALA A 100 0.12 -0.64 5.74
C ALA A 100 -0.72 -1.90 5.49
N LEU A 101 -2.00 -1.75 5.15
CA LEU A 101 -2.88 -2.88 4.81
C LEU A 101 -2.42 -3.58 3.53
N GLY A 102 -1.94 -2.82 2.53
CA GLY A 102 -1.36 -3.37 1.31
C GLY A 102 -0.13 -4.24 1.57
N VAL A 103 0.78 -3.78 2.44
CA VAL A 103 1.97 -4.53 2.87
C VAL A 103 1.58 -5.83 3.58
N VAL A 104 0.64 -5.77 4.54
CA VAL A 104 0.15 -6.95 5.26
C VAL A 104 -0.52 -7.94 4.31
N ALA A 105 -1.36 -7.46 3.39
CA ALA A 105 -2.03 -8.30 2.40
C ALA A 105 -1.03 -9.01 1.49
N ALA A 106 -0.04 -8.29 0.94
CA ALA A 106 1.01 -8.85 0.10
C ALA A 106 1.82 -9.93 0.85
N THR A 107 2.15 -9.66 2.11
CA THR A 107 2.88 -10.60 2.97
C THR A 107 2.08 -11.88 3.20
N LEU A 108 0.79 -11.77 3.50
CA LEU A 108 -0.09 -12.93 3.74
C LEU A 108 -0.31 -13.76 2.47
N GLU A 109 -0.41 -13.11 1.31
CA GLU A 109 -0.60 -13.79 0.03
C GLU A 109 0.65 -14.54 -0.43
N ASP A 110 1.83 -13.91 -0.31
CA ASP A 110 3.07 -14.46 -0.86
C ASP A 110 3.86 -15.29 0.16
N GLY A 111 3.68 -15.04 1.46
CA GLY A 111 4.40 -15.71 2.54
C GLY A 111 5.91 -15.45 2.51
N LYS A 112 6.36 -14.34 1.91
CA LYS A 112 7.77 -14.00 1.74
C LYS A 112 8.05 -12.57 2.14
N VAL A 113 9.02 -12.41 3.03
CA VAL A 113 9.53 -11.12 3.49
C VAL A 113 11.03 -11.07 3.34
N LEU A 114 11.56 -9.86 3.27
CA LEU A 114 12.99 -9.53 3.25
C LEU A 114 13.30 -8.61 4.44
N PRO A 115 14.53 -8.62 4.96
CA PRO A 115 14.98 -7.61 5.93
C PRO A 115 14.85 -6.21 5.32
N GLY A 116 14.54 -5.22 6.13
CA GLY A 116 14.47 -3.81 5.72
C GLY A 116 15.82 -3.10 5.76
N GLY A 117 15.77 -1.77 5.87
CA GLY A 117 16.99 -0.97 6.06
C GLY A 117 17.98 -0.96 4.88
N GLY A 118 17.52 -1.28 3.67
CA GLY A 118 18.40 -1.35 2.49
C GLY A 118 19.22 -2.64 2.39
N SER A 119 18.93 -3.65 3.23
CA SER A 119 19.60 -4.95 3.21
C SER A 119 19.49 -5.65 1.86
N PRO A 120 18.29 -5.85 1.26
CA PRO A 120 18.17 -6.51 -0.04
C PRO A 120 18.86 -5.76 -1.17
N GLU A 121 18.85 -4.43 -1.11
CA GLU A 121 19.50 -3.58 -2.09
C GLU A 121 21.03 -3.71 -2.02
N THR A 122 21.57 -3.79 -0.81
CA THR A 122 23.01 -4.01 -0.61
C THR A 122 23.43 -5.37 -1.17
N GLU A 123 22.68 -6.43 -0.85
CA GLU A 123 22.94 -7.78 -1.36
C GLU A 123 22.84 -7.85 -2.89
N LEU A 124 21.81 -7.21 -3.45
CA LEU A 124 21.62 -7.15 -4.91
C LEU A 124 22.77 -6.37 -5.58
N SER A 125 23.21 -5.26 -5.00
CA SER A 125 24.32 -4.46 -5.52
C SER A 125 25.63 -5.24 -5.52
N LEU A 126 25.95 -5.99 -4.45
CA LEU A 126 27.12 -6.85 -4.39
C LEU A 126 27.06 -7.96 -5.43
N GLY A 127 25.96 -8.69 -5.53
CA GLY A 127 25.75 -9.74 -6.53
C GLY A 127 25.86 -9.22 -7.97
N LEU A 128 25.40 -7.99 -8.24
CA LEU A 128 25.53 -7.36 -9.55
C LEU A 128 27.01 -7.03 -9.88
N ARG A 129 27.80 -6.59 -8.90
CA ARG A 129 29.23 -6.33 -9.10
C ARG A 129 30.00 -7.61 -9.39
N ASP A 130 29.73 -8.67 -8.66
CA ASP A 130 30.30 -10.00 -8.93
C ASP A 130 29.91 -10.50 -10.34
N TYR A 131 28.67 -10.27 -10.72
CA TYR A 131 28.20 -10.61 -12.09
C TYR A 131 28.91 -9.76 -13.15
N ALA A 132 29.09 -8.47 -12.91
CA ALA A 132 29.78 -7.54 -13.82
C ALA A 132 31.20 -8.05 -14.19
N ASP A 133 31.94 -8.56 -13.21
CA ASP A 133 33.27 -9.15 -13.40
C ASP A 133 33.26 -10.35 -14.37
N SER A 134 32.13 -11.07 -14.42
CA SER A 134 31.95 -12.23 -15.31
C SER A 134 31.59 -11.86 -16.75
N VAL A 135 30.94 -10.70 -16.97
CA VAL A 135 30.42 -10.28 -18.29
C VAL A 135 31.52 -9.69 -19.15
N GLY A 136 32.34 -8.80 -18.60
CA GLY A 136 33.42 -8.11 -19.30
C GLY A 136 32.94 -7.11 -20.40
N GLY A 137 33.85 -6.30 -20.91
CA GLY A 137 33.58 -5.38 -22.01
C GLY A 137 32.71 -4.17 -21.62
N ARG A 138 31.95 -3.64 -22.58
CA ARG A 138 31.11 -2.45 -22.34
C ARG A 138 29.86 -2.77 -21.51
N GLU A 139 29.37 -3.99 -21.57
CA GLU A 139 28.23 -4.48 -20.82
C GLU A 139 28.53 -4.52 -19.32
N GLN A 140 29.78 -4.81 -18.94
CA GLN A 140 30.25 -4.71 -17.56
C GLN A 140 29.94 -3.32 -16.95
N LEU A 141 30.28 -2.24 -17.66
CA LEU A 141 30.04 -0.87 -17.19
C LEU A 141 28.55 -0.57 -17.00
N ALA A 142 27.68 -1.17 -17.80
CA ALA A 142 26.24 -1.00 -17.64
C ALA A 142 25.71 -1.74 -16.39
N VAL A 143 26.23 -2.92 -16.10
CA VAL A 143 25.89 -3.68 -14.88
C VAL A 143 26.40 -2.95 -13.64
N GLU A 144 27.61 -2.44 -13.65
CA GLU A 144 28.18 -1.63 -12.55
C GLU A 144 27.35 -0.36 -12.30
N ALA A 145 26.95 0.35 -13.37
CA ALA A 145 26.08 1.52 -13.24
C ALA A 145 24.70 1.19 -12.66
N PHE A 146 24.19 0.00 -12.96
CA PHE A 146 22.94 -0.47 -12.36
C PHE A 146 23.12 -0.80 -10.88
N ALA A 147 24.21 -1.43 -10.49
CA ALA A 147 24.58 -1.66 -9.09
C ALA A 147 24.70 -0.34 -8.33
N ASP A 148 25.34 0.67 -8.92
CA ASP A 148 25.46 2.01 -8.32
C ASP A 148 24.08 2.68 -8.15
N ALA A 149 23.15 2.47 -9.06
CA ALA A 149 21.79 2.96 -8.96
C ALA A 149 21.01 2.30 -7.80
N ILE A 150 21.22 1.00 -7.58
CA ILE A 150 20.61 0.27 -6.44
C ILE A 150 21.16 0.79 -5.10
N ASP A 151 22.43 1.11 -5.02
CA ASP A 151 23.08 1.67 -3.81
C ASP A 151 22.51 3.05 -3.39
N VAL A 152 21.80 3.73 -4.27
CA VAL A 152 21.14 5.01 -3.92
C VAL A 152 20.14 4.81 -2.78
N ILE A 153 19.49 3.65 -2.68
CA ILE A 153 18.49 3.38 -1.65
C ILE A 153 19.12 3.37 -0.25
N PRO A 154 20.09 2.50 0.08
CA PRO A 154 20.73 2.51 1.40
C PRO A 154 21.47 3.82 1.70
N ARG A 155 22.05 4.48 0.69
CA ARG A 155 22.67 5.81 0.86
C ARG A 155 21.66 6.87 1.26
N THR A 156 20.51 6.93 0.61
CA THR A 156 19.45 7.88 0.94
C THR A 156 18.85 7.61 2.32
N LEU A 157 18.72 6.33 2.71
CA LEU A 157 18.32 5.99 4.08
C LEU A 157 19.30 6.52 5.11
N ALA A 158 20.62 6.39 4.88
CA ALA A 158 21.65 6.94 5.74
C ALA A 158 21.58 8.47 5.84
N GLU A 159 21.46 9.16 4.70
CA GLU A 159 21.31 10.62 4.65
C GLU A 159 20.08 11.08 5.45
N ASN A 160 18.93 10.44 5.27
CA ASN A 160 17.70 10.76 5.98
C ASN A 160 17.79 10.47 7.50
N ALA A 161 18.58 9.48 7.90
CA ALA A 161 18.90 9.19 9.29
C ALA A 161 19.93 10.14 9.90
N GLY A 162 20.53 11.05 9.11
CA GLY A 162 21.55 11.98 9.56
C GLY A 162 22.95 11.36 9.71
N LEU A 163 23.18 10.22 9.05
CA LEU A 163 24.46 9.50 9.05
C LEU A 163 25.31 9.85 7.83
N ASP A 164 26.61 9.53 7.89
CA ASP A 164 27.45 9.59 6.71
C ASP A 164 27.09 8.45 5.76
N PRO A 165 26.61 8.75 4.53
CA PRO A 165 26.12 7.74 3.60
C PRO A 165 27.23 6.84 3.04
N ILE A 166 28.49 7.33 3.03
CA ILE A 166 29.63 6.57 2.54
C ILE A 166 30.06 5.56 3.60
N ASP A 167 30.22 6.00 4.84
CA ASP A 167 30.61 5.14 5.96
C ASP A 167 29.55 4.06 6.18
N SER A 168 28.26 4.41 6.16
CA SER A 168 27.15 3.47 6.30
C SER A 168 27.13 2.42 5.19
N LEU A 169 27.34 2.82 3.94
CA LEU A 169 27.39 1.87 2.83
C LEU A 169 28.58 0.94 2.88
N VAL A 170 29.75 1.43 3.30
CA VAL A 170 30.96 0.62 3.49
C VAL A 170 30.73 -0.41 4.59
N GLU A 171 30.12 -0.01 5.69
CA GLU A 171 29.81 -0.92 6.80
C GLU A 171 28.80 -1.99 6.38
N LEU A 172 27.68 -1.62 5.73
CA LEU A 172 26.69 -2.55 5.18
C LEU A 172 27.35 -3.60 4.29
N ARG A 173 28.11 -3.17 3.30
CA ARG A 173 28.82 -4.07 2.38
C ARG A 173 29.78 -5.00 3.09
N SER A 174 30.52 -4.49 4.07
CA SER A 174 31.45 -5.30 4.84
C SER A 174 30.77 -6.42 5.63
N GLN A 175 29.60 -6.16 6.19
CA GLN A 175 28.84 -7.18 6.92
C GLN A 175 28.20 -8.19 5.97
N HIS A 176 27.63 -7.75 4.84
CA HIS A 176 27.12 -8.65 3.81
C HIS A 176 28.20 -9.54 3.19
N ASP A 177 29.40 -9.01 2.93
CA ASP A 177 30.57 -9.80 2.47
C ASP A 177 31.01 -10.85 3.50
N ALA A 178 30.78 -10.59 4.80
CA ALA A 178 31.01 -11.55 5.87
C ALA A 178 29.92 -12.64 5.98
N GLY A 179 28.81 -12.51 5.25
CA GLY A 179 27.71 -13.46 5.20
C GLY A 179 26.48 -13.07 6.02
N ASP A 180 26.46 -11.86 6.60
CA ASP A 180 25.36 -11.37 7.43
C ASP A 180 24.28 -10.68 6.55
N ASN A 181 23.57 -11.46 5.75
CA ASN A 181 22.65 -10.98 4.69
C ASN A 181 21.34 -10.33 5.20
N ALA A 182 21.10 -10.34 6.52
CA ALA A 182 19.93 -9.70 7.13
C ALA A 182 20.21 -8.32 7.69
N VAL A 183 21.47 -7.87 7.59
CA VAL A 183 21.89 -6.59 8.14
C VAL A 183 21.42 -5.44 7.25
N GLY A 184 20.85 -4.42 7.88
CA GLY A 184 20.38 -3.20 7.24
C GLY A 184 20.60 -1.99 8.14
N LEU A 185 20.26 -0.82 7.64
CA LEU A 185 20.33 0.42 8.38
C LEU A 185 19.05 0.65 9.19
N ASN A 186 19.17 0.68 10.51
CA ASN A 186 18.07 1.11 11.38
C ASN A 186 18.04 2.64 11.44
N ALA A 187 17.11 3.23 10.72
CA ALA A 187 16.96 4.69 10.62
C ALA A 187 16.54 5.36 11.95
N TYR A 188 16.05 4.59 12.94
CA TYR A 188 15.66 5.11 14.24
C TYR A 188 16.81 5.17 15.23
N THR A 189 17.68 4.17 15.21
CA THR A 189 18.85 4.12 16.10
C THR A 189 20.10 4.72 15.44
N GLY A 190 20.14 4.79 14.11
CA GLY A 190 21.32 5.21 13.35
C GLY A 190 22.43 4.15 13.31
N GLU A 191 22.10 2.90 13.53
CA GLU A 191 23.06 1.79 13.58
C GLU A 191 22.79 0.80 12.44
N VAL A 192 23.84 0.12 12.02
CA VAL A 192 23.78 -1.03 11.11
C VAL A 192 23.57 -2.27 11.96
N SER A 193 22.44 -2.95 11.79
CA SER A 193 22.02 -4.09 12.62
C SER A 193 21.21 -5.12 11.84
N ASP A 194 20.99 -6.30 12.42
CA ASP A 194 20.09 -7.31 11.87
C ASP A 194 18.65 -6.80 11.90
N MET A 195 18.03 -6.71 10.73
CA MET A 195 16.69 -6.16 10.54
C MET A 195 15.58 -7.23 10.56
N SER A 196 15.90 -8.50 10.73
CA SER A 196 14.94 -9.62 10.63
C SER A 196 13.77 -9.52 11.60
N ASP A 197 14.02 -9.01 12.80
CA ASP A 197 13.00 -8.85 13.85
C ASP A 197 12.59 -7.37 14.05
N GLU A 198 13.27 -6.43 13.38
CA GLU A 198 13.03 -4.99 13.56
C GLU A 198 12.16 -4.39 12.45
N ALA A 199 12.53 -4.64 11.20
CA ALA A 199 11.78 -4.16 10.05
C ALA A 199 11.89 -5.14 8.88
N VAL A 200 10.75 -5.63 8.42
CA VAL A 200 10.67 -6.52 7.26
C VAL A 200 9.75 -5.93 6.19
N GLU A 201 10.04 -6.26 4.94
CA GLU A 201 9.30 -5.80 3.78
C GLU A 201 8.85 -6.98 2.91
N PRO A 202 7.68 -6.94 2.26
CA PRO A 202 7.26 -7.99 1.33
C PRO A 202 8.21 -8.08 0.14
N LEU A 203 8.60 -9.29 -0.24
CA LEU A 203 9.44 -9.51 -1.42
C LEU A 203 8.83 -8.86 -2.68
N ARG A 204 7.50 -8.95 -2.84
CA ARG A 204 6.77 -8.40 -3.99
C ARG A 204 7.03 -6.90 -4.18
N VAL A 205 7.09 -6.13 -3.10
CA VAL A 205 7.33 -4.68 -3.16
C VAL A 205 8.71 -4.39 -3.75
N LYS A 206 9.74 -5.10 -3.31
CA LYS A 206 11.11 -4.92 -3.82
C LYS A 206 11.24 -5.36 -5.27
N THR A 207 10.69 -6.51 -5.62
CA THR A 207 10.68 -7.01 -7.00
C THR A 207 10.00 -6.01 -7.93
N GLN A 208 8.81 -5.54 -7.57
CA GLN A 208 8.06 -4.57 -8.36
C GLN A 208 8.79 -3.24 -8.52
N ALA A 209 9.45 -2.77 -7.45
CA ALA A 209 10.22 -1.52 -7.48
C ALA A 209 11.37 -1.60 -8.49
N VAL A 210 12.16 -2.69 -8.45
CA VAL A 210 13.28 -2.90 -9.36
C VAL A 210 12.80 -3.08 -10.81
N GLU A 211 11.75 -3.88 -11.04
CA GLU A 211 11.18 -4.10 -12.36
C GLU A 211 10.66 -2.80 -12.98
N SER A 212 9.83 -2.05 -12.24
CA SER A 212 9.24 -0.80 -12.73
C SER A 212 10.30 0.28 -13.00
N ALA A 213 11.31 0.40 -12.13
CA ALA A 213 12.42 1.33 -12.33
C ALA A 213 13.24 0.96 -13.57
N THR A 214 13.49 -0.34 -13.77
CA THR A 214 14.21 -0.85 -14.94
C THR A 214 13.42 -0.57 -16.23
N GLU A 215 12.13 -0.85 -16.25
CA GLU A 215 11.27 -0.57 -17.41
C GLU A 215 11.26 0.93 -17.75
N ALA A 216 11.14 1.80 -16.75
CA ALA A 216 11.18 3.24 -16.94
C ALA A 216 12.54 3.70 -17.52
N ALA A 217 13.65 3.21 -16.97
CA ALA A 217 14.99 3.50 -17.49
C ALA A 217 15.17 3.04 -18.94
N VAL A 218 14.73 1.82 -19.25
CA VAL A 218 14.78 1.28 -20.61
C VAL A 218 13.93 2.11 -21.59
N MET A 219 12.74 2.56 -21.16
CA MET A 219 11.91 3.44 -22.00
C MET A 219 12.64 4.76 -22.32
N ILE A 220 13.29 5.37 -21.34
CA ILE A 220 14.05 6.60 -21.53
C ILE A 220 15.25 6.38 -22.47
N LEU A 221 16.00 5.28 -22.26
CA LEU A 221 17.15 4.94 -23.08
C LEU A 221 16.81 4.61 -24.54
N ARG A 222 15.55 4.27 -24.85
CA ARG A 222 15.06 4.02 -26.23
C ARG A 222 14.66 5.29 -26.96
N ILE A 223 14.71 6.47 -26.35
CA ILE A 223 14.40 7.74 -27.00
C ILE A 223 15.60 8.18 -27.83
N ASP A 224 15.45 8.20 -29.17
CA ASP A 224 16.52 8.58 -30.07
C ASP A 224 16.62 10.12 -30.23
N ASP A 225 15.50 10.84 -30.16
CA ASP A 225 15.48 12.29 -30.35
C ASP A 225 14.31 12.93 -29.55
N VAL A 226 14.52 14.14 -29.06
CA VAL A 226 13.52 14.95 -28.36
C VAL A 226 13.32 16.25 -29.09
N ILE A 227 12.19 16.38 -29.77
CA ILE A 227 11.80 17.63 -30.44
C ILE A 227 10.97 18.47 -29.47
N ALA A 228 11.51 19.60 -29.03
CA ALA A 228 10.74 20.55 -28.26
C ALA A 228 9.64 21.15 -29.16
N ALA A 229 8.37 21.00 -28.78
CA ALA A 229 7.29 21.71 -29.43
C ALA A 229 7.47 23.22 -29.12
N GLY A 230 7.85 23.98 -30.14
CA GLY A 230 7.82 25.44 -30.06
C GLY A 230 6.37 25.91 -29.84
N ASP A 231 6.21 27.08 -29.22
CA ASP A 231 4.91 27.70 -28.98
C ASP A 231 4.05 27.64 -30.25
N LEU A 232 3.05 26.79 -30.25
CA LEU A 232 1.94 26.86 -31.22
C LEU A 232 1.12 28.09 -30.89
N LYS A 233 1.59 29.28 -31.34
CA LYS A 233 0.75 30.46 -31.45
C LYS A 233 -0.17 30.20 -32.66
N GLY A 234 -1.39 29.79 -32.36
CA GLY A 234 -2.53 29.84 -33.24
C GLY A 234 -3.61 30.67 -32.57
#